data_8384e18c71a11d039e4724c100698851
#
_entry.id   8384e18c71a11d039e4724c100698851
#
_cell.length_a   1.000
_cell.length_b   1.000
_cell.length_c   1.000
_cell.angle_alpha   90.00
_cell.angle_beta   90.00
_cell.angle_gamma   90.00
#
_symmetry.space_group_name_H-M   'P 1'
#
loop_
_entity.id
_entity.type
_entity.pdbx_description
1 polymer ?
#
loop_
_entity_poly.entity_id
_entity_poly.type
_entity_poly.pdbx_seq_one_letter_code
_entity_poly.pdbx_strand_id
1 'polypeptide(L)' 'IEEADYEKVLKELITKKYQSLKQFQYIIRQKKTADYIIGKGFEPELVRAILSKL' A
#
# COMPACT_ATOMS: atom_id res chain seq x y z
N ILE A 1 1.97 -14.02 -14.98
CA ILE A 1 2.48 -12.72 -14.54
C ILE A 1 3.67 -12.94 -13.61
N GLU A 2 4.68 -12.18 -13.82
CA GLU A 2 5.86 -12.29 -13.01
C GLU A 2 5.73 -11.53 -11.69
N GLU A 3 6.39 -12.04 -10.66
CA GLU A 3 6.32 -11.42 -9.35
C GLU A 3 6.80 -9.98 -9.36
N ALA A 4 7.77 -9.67 -10.18
CA ALA A 4 8.29 -8.31 -10.27
C ALA A 4 7.22 -7.33 -10.74
N ASP A 5 6.39 -7.74 -11.71
CA ASP A 5 5.33 -6.88 -12.19
C ASP A 5 4.24 -6.70 -11.14
N TYR A 6 3.93 -7.77 -10.42
CA TYR A 6 2.93 -7.73 -9.37
C TYR A 6 3.34 -6.77 -8.26
N GLU A 7 4.59 -6.89 -7.81
CA GLU A 7 5.09 -6.01 -6.76
C GLU A 7 5.15 -4.56 -7.22
N LYS A 8 5.51 -4.34 -8.48
CA LYS A 8 5.59 -2.99 -9.02
C LYS A 8 4.22 -2.33 -9.04
N VAL A 9 3.20 -3.03 -9.51
CA VAL A 9 1.84 -2.50 -9.53
C VAL A 9 1.37 -2.23 -8.11
N LEU A 10 1.60 -3.17 -7.21
CA LEU A 10 1.19 -3.02 -5.82
C LEU A 10 1.86 -1.81 -5.18
N LYS A 11 3.16 -1.65 -5.41
CA LYS A 11 3.89 -0.52 -4.86
C LYS A 11 3.36 0.81 -5.39
N GLU A 12 3.04 0.87 -6.66
CA GLU A 12 2.48 2.08 -7.24
C GLU A 12 1.13 2.43 -6.63
N LEU A 13 0.26 1.44 -6.47
CA LEU A 13 -1.04 1.66 -5.86
C LEU A 13 -0.91 2.15 -4.43
N ILE A 14 -0.04 1.52 -3.67
CA ILE A 14 0.17 1.91 -2.28
C ILE A 14 0.72 3.32 -2.20
N THR A 15 1.71 3.64 -3.02
CA THR A 15 2.31 4.96 -3.01
C THR A 15 1.29 6.04 -3.34
N LYS A 16 0.49 5.82 -4.37
CA LYS A 16 -0.53 6.79 -4.77
C LYS A 16 -1.55 7.02 -3.66
N LYS A 17 -2.02 5.94 -3.07
CA LYS A 17 -3.01 6.07 -2.00
C LYS A 17 -2.41 6.74 -0.78
N TYR A 18 -1.19 6.35 -0.45
CA TYR A 18 -0.49 6.92 0.69
C TYR A 18 -0.33 8.43 0.54
N GLN A 19 0.04 8.88 -0.66
CA GLN A 19 0.21 10.30 -0.93
C GLN A 19 -1.11 11.05 -0.88
N SER A 20 -2.19 10.42 -1.28
CA SER A 20 -3.50 11.07 -1.25
C SER A 20 -4.02 11.28 0.17
N LEU A 21 -3.43 10.61 1.13
CA LEU A 21 -3.83 10.69 2.53
C LEU A 21 -2.84 11.51 3.38
N LYS A 22 -2.06 12.34 2.76
CA LYS A 22 -1.01 13.06 3.48
C LYS A 22 -1.51 14.02 4.56
N GLN A 23 -2.79 14.36 4.55
CA GLN A 23 -3.36 15.20 5.59
C GLN A 23 -3.58 14.45 6.90
N PHE A 24 -3.48 13.13 6.87
CA PHE A 24 -3.65 12.32 8.07
C PHE A 24 -2.31 12.06 8.75
N GLN A 25 -2.36 11.70 10.02
CA GLN A 25 -1.16 11.32 10.75
C GLN A 25 -0.58 10.03 10.17
N TYR A 26 0.70 9.81 10.41
CA TYR A 26 1.43 8.68 9.85
C TYR A 26 0.73 7.33 10.11
N ILE A 27 0.37 7.08 11.35
CA ILE A 27 -0.25 5.81 11.72
C ILE A 27 -1.59 5.61 11.02
N ILE A 28 -2.40 6.66 11.01
CA ILE A 28 -3.71 6.61 10.38
C ILE A 28 -3.55 6.44 8.87
N ARG A 29 -2.57 7.13 8.30
CA ARG A 29 -2.28 7.05 6.88
C ARG A 29 -1.96 5.63 6.46
N GLN A 30 -1.07 4.98 7.21
CA GLN A 30 -0.69 3.60 6.92
C GLN A 30 -1.89 2.66 7.04
N LYS A 31 -2.67 2.82 8.08
CA LYS A 31 -3.83 1.95 8.28
C LYS A 31 -4.84 2.09 7.16
N LYS A 32 -5.16 3.32 6.78
CA LYS A 32 -6.13 3.55 5.71
C LYS A 32 -5.62 3.04 4.37
N THR A 33 -4.35 3.22 4.10
CA THR A 33 -3.76 2.72 2.87
C THR A 33 -3.80 1.21 2.83
N ALA A 34 -3.40 0.56 3.93
CA ALA A 34 -3.42 -0.89 3.99
C ALA A 34 -4.82 -1.45 3.81
N ASP A 35 -5.80 -0.87 4.51
CA ASP A 35 -7.18 -1.34 4.39
C ASP A 35 -7.68 -1.21 2.96
N TYR A 36 -7.38 -0.10 2.31
CA TYR A 36 -7.81 0.12 0.93
C TYR A 36 -7.21 -0.93 -0.01
N ILE A 37 -5.92 -1.16 0.11
CA ILE A 37 -5.22 -2.09 -0.79
C ILE A 37 -5.62 -3.54 -0.51
N ILE A 38 -5.74 -3.90 0.77
CA ILE A 38 -6.16 -5.24 1.15
C ILE A 38 -7.58 -5.50 0.64
N GLY A 39 -8.43 -4.48 0.69
CA GLY A 39 -9.79 -4.59 0.17
C GLY A 39 -9.85 -4.88 -1.31
N LYS A 40 -8.77 -4.57 -2.04
CA LYS A 40 -8.70 -4.89 -3.47
C LYS A 40 -8.29 -6.33 -3.74
N GLY A 41 -7.88 -7.07 -2.71
CA GLY A 41 -7.51 -8.47 -2.86
C GLY A 41 -6.04 -8.76 -2.76
N PHE A 42 -5.23 -7.77 -2.41
CA PHE A 42 -3.78 -7.98 -2.27
C PHE A 42 -3.47 -8.59 -0.90
N GLU A 43 -2.33 -9.26 -0.82
CA GLU A 43 -1.93 -9.93 0.42
C GLU A 43 -1.50 -8.92 1.47
N PRO A 44 -2.02 -9.03 2.71
CA PRO A 44 -1.67 -8.09 3.76
C PRO A 44 -0.18 -8.03 4.07
N GLU A 45 0.49 -9.18 4.01
CA GLU A 45 1.93 -9.23 4.30
C GLU A 45 2.74 -8.37 3.33
N LEU A 46 2.40 -8.45 2.05
CA LEU A 46 3.08 -7.66 1.04
C LEU A 46 2.80 -6.17 1.21
N VAL A 47 1.53 -5.86 1.51
CA VAL A 47 1.14 -4.48 1.72
C VAL A 47 1.92 -3.86 2.87
N ARG A 48 2.03 -4.58 3.97
CA ARG A 48 2.75 -4.08 5.13
C ARG A 48 4.25 -3.94 4.86
N ALA A 49 4.81 -4.89 4.12
CA ALA A 49 6.22 -4.82 3.78
C ALA A 49 6.54 -3.57 2.96
N ILE A 50 5.67 -3.25 2.01
CA ILE A 50 5.88 -2.07 1.19
C ILE A 50 5.67 -0.79 1.99
N LEU A 51 4.64 -0.77 2.83
CA LEU A 51 4.37 0.40 3.66
C LEU A 51 5.52 0.71 4.61
N SER A 52 6.17 -0.31 5.12
CA SER A 52 7.28 -0.10 6.04
C SER A 52 8.50 0.54 5.37
N LYS A 53 8.54 0.52 4.04
CA LYS A 53 9.61 1.13 3.28
C LYS A 53 9.30 2.57 2.85
N LEU A 54 8.10 3.01 3.08
CA LEU A 54 7.70 4.38 2.75
C LEU A 54 8.02 5.38 3.90
#